data_b34963b62670147778c21591484ee527
#
_entry.id   b34963b62670147778c21591484ee527
#
_cell.length_a   1.000
_cell.length_b   1.000
_cell.length_c   1.000
_cell.angle_alpha   90.00
_cell.angle_beta   90.00
_cell.angle_gamma   90.00
#
_symmetry.space_group_name_H-M   'P 1'
#
loop_
_entity.id
_entity.type
_entity.pdbx_description
1 polymer ?
#
loop_
_entity_poly.entity_id
_entity_poly.type
_entity_poly.pdbx_seq_one_letter_code
_entity_poly.pdbx_strand_id
1 'polypeptide(L)'
;MREIMFRGQTRRHGKKVNMRGDKLPGRWVYGGVLQGPGDFSIIYGGENLGDIEKHTVYTDTIGQYTGRDVKTGKVFEGDIGKSRDGIFLVVWNENNSAHMLQFYDPPAELLYLEEMWDDSEIIGNIHDNPELIGGGQDDA
;
A
#
# COMPACT_ATOMS: atom_id res chain seq x y z
N MET A 1 -14.90 14.20 10.19
CA MET A 1 -14.18 14.26 8.92
C MET A 1 -13.22 13.11 8.82
N ARG A 2 -13.14 12.51 7.65
CA ARG A 2 -12.26 11.37 7.46
C ARG A 2 -10.83 11.85 7.33
N GLU A 3 -9.91 11.13 7.93
CA GLU A 3 -8.49 11.46 7.82
C GLU A 3 -7.99 11.19 6.41
N ILE A 4 -7.26 12.12 5.85
CA ILE A 4 -6.68 11.97 4.53
C ILE A 4 -5.19 11.75 4.71
N MET A 5 -4.70 10.62 4.25
CA MET A 5 -3.30 10.29 4.40
C MET A 5 -2.87 9.39 3.24
N PHE A 6 -1.67 9.60 2.76
CA PHE A 6 -1.07 8.77 1.74
C PHE A 6 0.23 8.21 2.29
N ARG A 7 0.69 7.13 1.71
CA ARG A 7 2.03 6.62 2.00
C ARG A 7 2.77 6.42 0.70
N GLY A 8 4.08 6.41 0.77
CA GLY A 8 4.92 6.11 -0.37
C GLY A 8 6.24 5.58 0.11
N GLN A 9 6.98 4.90 -0.77
CA GLN A 9 8.24 4.30 -0.40
C GLN A 9 9.38 5.10 -0.98
N THR A 10 10.32 5.51 -0.14
CA THR A 10 11.46 6.32 -0.59
C THR A 10 12.47 5.44 -1.30
N ARG A 11 13.37 6.06 -2.04
CA ARG A 11 14.52 5.34 -2.56
C ARG A 11 15.40 4.96 -1.39
N ARG A 12 16.07 3.84 -1.50
CA ARG A 12 17.06 3.51 -0.50
C ARG A 12 18.19 4.51 -0.61
N HIS A 13 18.64 4.99 0.54
CA HIS A 13 19.62 6.04 0.59
C HIS A 13 20.85 5.69 -0.25
N GLY A 14 21.16 6.53 -1.20
CA GLY A 14 22.35 6.40 -2.02
C GLY A 14 22.38 5.27 -3.01
N LYS A 15 21.37 4.41 -3.06
CA LYS A 15 21.36 3.28 -3.98
C LYS A 15 19.99 3.07 -4.57
N LYS A 16 19.96 2.76 -5.84
CA LYS A 16 18.72 2.50 -6.52
C LYS A 16 18.46 1.03 -6.73
N VAL A 17 19.51 0.24 -6.79
CA VAL A 17 19.39 -1.18 -7.08
C VAL A 17 20.43 -1.93 -6.27
N ASN A 18 20.21 -3.22 -6.07
CA ASN A 18 21.18 -4.08 -5.42
C ASN A 18 22.12 -4.61 -6.47
N MET A 19 23.00 -5.53 -6.10
CA MET A 19 24.00 -6.05 -7.02
C MET A 19 23.41 -6.84 -8.18
N ARG A 20 22.17 -7.29 -8.07
CA ARG A 20 21.52 -8.01 -9.15
C ARG A 20 20.69 -7.08 -10.02
N GLY A 21 20.67 -5.79 -9.72
CA GLY A 21 19.90 -4.85 -10.48
C GLY A 21 18.47 -4.64 -9.97
N ASP A 22 18.09 -5.30 -8.90
CA ASP A 22 16.74 -5.14 -8.36
C ASP A 22 16.60 -3.82 -7.62
N LYS A 23 15.45 -3.22 -7.70
CA LYS A 23 15.16 -2.00 -6.99
C LYS A 23 15.15 -2.31 -5.49
N LEU A 24 15.90 -1.55 -4.72
CA LEU A 24 15.95 -1.77 -3.28
C LEU A 24 14.83 -0.99 -2.60
N PRO A 25 14.15 -1.58 -1.62
CA PRO A 25 13.11 -0.88 -0.91
C PRO A 25 13.70 0.21 -0.04
N GLY A 26 13.04 1.32 0.05
CA GLY A 26 13.34 2.35 1.02
C GLY A 26 12.44 2.18 2.21
N ARG A 27 12.24 3.25 2.94
CA ARG A 27 11.31 3.23 4.06
C ARG A 27 9.99 3.82 3.62
N TRP A 28 8.95 3.44 4.31
CA TRP A 28 7.64 4.02 4.08
C TRP A 28 7.51 5.34 4.81
N VAL A 29 6.96 6.33 4.14
CA VAL A 29 6.67 7.64 4.72
C VAL A 29 5.21 7.97 4.49
N TYR A 30 4.64 8.79 5.35
CA TYR A 30 3.20 9.03 5.39
C TYR A 30 2.90 10.52 5.44
N GLY A 31 1.84 10.93 4.79
CA GLY A 31 1.42 12.33 4.81
C GLY A 31 0.63 12.72 3.58
N GLY A 32 0.66 14.00 3.24
CA GLY A 32 0.03 14.48 2.02
C GLY A 32 0.92 14.20 0.83
N VAL A 33 0.36 14.22 -0.37
CA VAL A 33 1.12 13.86 -1.55
C VAL A 33 1.06 14.96 -2.60
N LEU A 34 2.20 15.17 -3.24
CA LEU A 34 2.26 15.96 -4.48
C LEU A 34 2.75 15.00 -5.55
N GLN A 35 1.85 14.59 -6.43
CA GLN A 35 2.20 13.61 -7.45
C GLN A 35 3.02 14.27 -8.53
N GLY A 36 4.17 13.70 -8.82
CA GLY A 36 5.03 14.16 -9.88
C GLY A 36 4.65 13.57 -11.21
N PRO A 37 5.20 14.11 -12.30
CA PRO A 37 4.88 13.65 -13.65
C PRO A 37 5.60 12.37 -14.08
N GLY A 38 6.50 11.86 -13.31
CA GLY A 38 7.26 10.68 -13.71
C GLY A 38 7.34 9.68 -12.58
N ASP A 39 8.50 9.09 -12.42
CA ASP A 39 8.69 8.00 -11.47
C ASP A 39 8.69 8.43 -10.03
N PHE A 40 8.78 9.72 -9.76
CA PHE A 40 8.92 10.20 -8.39
C PHE A 40 7.87 11.24 -8.05
N SER A 41 7.44 11.18 -6.80
CA SER A 41 6.49 12.12 -6.21
C SER A 41 7.00 12.53 -4.85
N ILE A 42 6.29 13.39 -4.15
CA ILE A 42 6.72 13.87 -2.84
C ILE A 42 5.62 13.58 -1.83
N ILE A 43 6.02 13.04 -0.68
CA ILE A 43 5.15 12.92 0.48
C ILE A 43 5.59 13.97 1.49
N TYR A 44 4.63 14.75 1.96
CA TYR A 44 4.86 15.76 2.98
C TYR A 44 4.43 15.19 4.31
N GLY A 45 5.38 14.88 5.18
CA GLY A 45 5.10 14.27 6.47
C GLY A 45 5.44 15.21 7.61
N GLY A 46 5.24 14.76 8.82
CA GLY A 46 5.52 15.55 10.02
C GLY A 46 4.29 15.62 10.91
N GLU A 47 4.51 16.03 12.16
CA GLU A 47 3.44 16.05 13.12
C GLU A 47 2.66 17.36 13.12
N ASN A 48 3.23 18.41 12.59
CA ASN A 48 2.54 19.70 12.51
C ASN A 48 3.16 20.52 11.37
N LEU A 49 2.49 21.62 11.04
CA LEU A 49 2.91 22.43 9.91
C LEU A 49 4.30 23.05 10.07
N GLY A 50 4.78 23.20 11.28
CA GLY A 50 6.10 23.75 11.51
C GLY A 50 7.21 22.76 11.29
N ASP A 51 6.87 21.46 11.26
CA ASP A 51 7.88 20.41 11.16
C ASP A 51 7.68 19.56 9.92
N ILE A 52 7.16 20.11 8.87
CA ILE A 52 6.93 19.34 7.65
C ILE A 52 8.23 18.93 7.02
N GLU A 53 8.30 17.65 6.67
CA GLU A 53 9.43 17.09 5.95
C GLU A 53 8.97 16.63 4.58
N LYS A 54 9.80 16.85 3.57
CA LYS A 54 9.52 16.39 2.22
C LYS A 54 10.31 15.12 1.96
N HIS A 55 9.62 14.11 1.46
CA HIS A 55 10.29 12.84 1.13
C HIS A 55 9.98 12.49 -0.32
N THR A 56 11.02 12.26 -1.10
CA THR A 56 10.85 11.80 -2.46
C THR A 56 10.54 10.31 -2.43
N VAL A 57 9.47 9.91 -3.09
CA VAL A 57 9.02 8.52 -3.10
C VAL A 57 8.83 8.06 -4.53
N TYR A 58 8.81 6.73 -4.73
CA TYR A 58 8.46 6.18 -6.02
C TYR A 58 6.95 6.35 -6.22
N THR A 59 6.57 6.94 -7.33
CA THR A 59 5.16 7.23 -7.62
C THR A 59 4.31 5.95 -7.59
N ASP A 60 4.82 4.85 -8.09
CA ASP A 60 4.05 3.62 -8.17
C ASP A 60 3.85 2.94 -6.81
N THR A 61 4.46 3.45 -5.74
CA THR A 61 4.25 2.89 -4.41
C THR A 61 3.23 3.66 -3.60
N ILE A 62 2.72 4.76 -4.14
CA ILE A 62 1.81 5.61 -3.40
C ILE A 62 0.47 4.91 -3.22
N GLY A 63 -0.03 4.90 -2.00
CA GLY A 63 -1.34 4.35 -1.68
C GLY A 63 -2.05 5.24 -0.69
N GLN A 64 -3.34 5.32 -0.81
CA GLN A 64 -4.15 6.14 0.08
C GLN A 64 -4.64 5.32 1.25
N TYR A 65 -4.68 5.96 2.43
CA TYR A 65 -5.33 5.37 3.60
C TYR A 65 -6.82 5.23 3.27
N THR A 66 -7.34 4.04 3.49
CA THR A 66 -8.71 3.73 3.10
C THR A 66 -9.76 4.31 4.06
N GLY A 67 -9.31 4.78 5.22
CA GLY A 67 -10.24 5.22 6.26
C GLY A 67 -10.62 4.12 7.23
N ARG A 68 -10.15 2.90 7.00
CA ARG A 68 -10.46 1.77 7.86
C ARG A 68 -9.23 1.33 8.64
N ASP A 69 -9.44 1.05 9.92
CA ASP A 69 -8.39 0.49 10.75
C ASP A 69 -8.79 -0.93 11.12
N VAL A 70 -7.81 -1.79 11.29
CA VAL A 70 -8.02 -3.12 11.83
C VAL A 70 -7.06 -3.29 13.01
N LYS A 71 -7.08 -4.44 13.63
CA LYS A 71 -6.28 -4.70 14.80
C LYS A 71 -4.82 -4.35 14.62
N THR A 72 -4.26 -4.54 13.44
CA THR A 72 -2.84 -4.25 13.18
C THR A 72 -2.57 -2.81 12.78
N GLY A 73 -3.60 -1.98 12.65
CA GLY A 73 -3.41 -0.57 12.33
C GLY A 73 -4.20 -0.08 11.13
N LYS A 74 -3.74 1.01 10.54
CA LYS A 74 -4.42 1.62 9.39
C LYS A 74 -4.28 0.77 8.14
N VAL A 75 -5.33 0.74 7.34
CA VAL A 75 -5.35 -0.03 6.09
C VAL A 75 -5.17 0.90 4.91
N PHE A 76 -4.17 0.64 4.09
CA PHE A 76 -3.85 1.44 2.90
C PHE A 76 -4.04 0.64 1.62
N GLU A 77 -4.26 1.33 0.52
CA GLU A 77 -4.20 0.69 -0.81
C GLU A 77 -2.86 -0.02 -0.93
N GLY A 78 -2.88 -1.21 -1.47
CA GLY A 78 -1.68 -2.02 -1.64
C GLY A 78 -1.36 -2.92 -0.48
N ASP A 79 -2.10 -2.81 0.62
CA ASP A 79 -1.89 -3.72 1.75
C ASP A 79 -2.38 -5.12 1.40
N ILE A 80 -1.68 -6.12 1.92
CA ILE A 80 -2.10 -7.51 1.83
C ILE A 80 -2.55 -7.93 3.22
N GLY A 81 -3.73 -8.47 3.31
CA GLY A 81 -4.31 -8.87 4.58
C GLY A 81 -4.72 -10.32 4.58
N LYS A 82 -4.97 -10.82 5.79
CA LYS A 82 -5.44 -12.18 5.99
C LYS A 82 -6.65 -12.13 6.89
N SER A 83 -7.71 -12.80 6.47
CA SER A 83 -8.92 -12.88 7.26
C SER A 83 -9.38 -14.32 7.28
N ARG A 84 -10.52 -14.57 7.89
CA ARG A 84 -11.09 -15.92 7.91
C ARG A 84 -11.51 -16.36 6.50
N ASP A 85 -11.62 -15.42 5.57
CA ASP A 85 -12.02 -15.75 4.19
C ASP A 85 -10.80 -15.93 3.27
N GLY A 86 -9.61 -15.76 3.78
CA GLY A 86 -8.40 -15.95 2.99
C GLY A 86 -7.54 -14.71 2.92
N ILE A 87 -6.62 -14.70 1.97
CA ILE A 87 -5.68 -13.62 1.79
C ILE A 87 -6.20 -12.67 0.71
N PHE A 88 -6.12 -11.37 0.97
CA PHE A 88 -6.63 -10.37 0.05
C PHE A 88 -5.65 -9.23 -0.16
N LEU A 89 -5.81 -8.54 -1.28
CA LEU A 89 -5.10 -7.30 -1.58
C LEU A 89 -6.10 -6.16 -1.54
N VAL A 90 -5.73 -5.05 -0.90
CA VAL A 90 -6.58 -3.86 -0.87
C VAL A 90 -6.33 -3.06 -2.14
N VAL A 91 -7.35 -2.88 -2.95
CA VAL A 91 -7.24 -2.21 -4.25
C VAL A 91 -8.23 -1.07 -4.36
N TRP A 92 -7.92 -0.12 -5.23
CA TRP A 92 -8.92 0.86 -5.67
C TRP A 92 -9.56 0.29 -6.92
N ASN A 93 -10.85 0.08 -6.89
CA ASN A 93 -11.56 -0.48 -8.03
C ASN A 93 -12.26 0.64 -8.78
N GLU A 94 -11.81 0.92 -10.00
CA GLU A 94 -12.35 2.03 -10.75
C GLU A 94 -13.77 1.80 -11.23
N ASN A 95 -14.15 0.58 -11.48
CA ASN A 95 -15.51 0.30 -11.92
C ASN A 95 -16.52 0.61 -10.84
N ASN A 96 -16.16 0.42 -9.59
CA ASN A 96 -17.07 0.67 -8.48
C ASN A 96 -16.73 1.95 -7.73
N SER A 97 -15.67 2.65 -8.13
CA SER A 97 -15.19 3.87 -7.48
C SER A 97 -15.06 3.68 -5.98
N ALA A 98 -14.43 2.61 -5.58
CA ALA A 98 -14.34 2.24 -4.17
C ALA A 98 -13.12 1.40 -3.88
N HIS A 99 -12.69 1.45 -2.63
CA HIS A 99 -11.67 0.52 -2.17
C HIS A 99 -12.31 -0.84 -1.97
N MET A 100 -11.65 -1.87 -2.43
CA MET A 100 -12.20 -3.22 -2.37
C MET A 100 -11.11 -4.21 -1.96
N LEU A 101 -11.56 -5.41 -1.58
CA LEU A 101 -10.67 -6.49 -1.19
C LEU A 101 -10.70 -7.53 -2.30
N GLN A 102 -9.54 -7.77 -2.92
CA GLN A 102 -9.42 -8.77 -3.97
C GLN A 102 -8.87 -10.05 -3.36
N PHE A 103 -9.68 -11.10 -3.34
CA PHE A 103 -9.25 -12.39 -2.83
C PHE A 103 -8.68 -13.22 -3.97
N TYR A 104 -7.70 -14.06 -3.65
CA TYR A 104 -7.01 -14.83 -4.65
C TYR A 104 -7.28 -16.33 -4.57
N ASP A 105 -7.76 -16.82 -3.44
CA ASP A 105 -8.14 -18.22 -3.35
C ASP A 105 -9.51 -18.41 -3.95
N PRO A 106 -9.79 -19.53 -4.60
CA PRO A 106 -11.11 -19.74 -5.17
C PRO A 106 -12.20 -19.81 -4.10
N PRO A 107 -13.33 -19.20 -4.33
CA PRO A 107 -13.58 -18.34 -5.47
C PRO A 107 -12.87 -17.00 -5.30
N ALA A 108 -12.29 -16.52 -6.38
CA ALA A 108 -11.55 -15.26 -6.33
C ALA A 108 -12.54 -14.13 -6.32
N GLU A 109 -12.94 -13.69 -5.17
CA GLU A 109 -13.98 -12.70 -5.00
C GLU A 109 -13.45 -11.29 -4.84
N LEU A 110 -14.28 -10.33 -5.17
CA LEU A 110 -13.99 -8.92 -4.96
C LEU A 110 -15.07 -8.40 -4.03
N LEU A 111 -14.68 -8.05 -2.81
CA LEU A 111 -15.62 -7.60 -1.79
C LEU A 111 -15.38 -6.14 -1.44
N TYR A 112 -16.41 -5.45 -1.00
CA TYR A 112 -16.25 -4.06 -0.55
C TYR A 112 -15.44 -4.01 0.74
N LEU A 113 -14.72 -2.91 0.92
CA LEU A 113 -13.88 -2.73 2.09
C LEU A 113 -14.65 -2.89 3.39
N GLU A 114 -15.89 -2.42 3.43
CA GLU A 114 -16.69 -2.52 4.64
C GLU A 114 -17.03 -3.95 5.02
N GLU A 115 -16.84 -4.90 4.12
CA GLU A 115 -17.11 -6.29 4.42
C GLU A 115 -15.90 -6.97 5.05
N MET A 116 -14.81 -6.24 5.27
CA MET A 116 -13.64 -6.81 5.89
C MET A 116 -13.90 -7.10 7.36
N TRP A 117 -13.51 -8.28 7.81
CA TRP A 117 -13.66 -8.63 9.21
C TRP A 117 -12.74 -7.80 10.08
N ASP A 118 -13.24 -7.38 11.26
CA ASP A 118 -12.44 -6.54 12.15
C ASP A 118 -11.20 -7.24 12.68
N ASP A 119 -11.20 -8.57 12.75
CA ASP A 119 -10.05 -9.32 13.22
C ASP A 119 -9.08 -9.67 12.08
N SER A 120 -9.24 -9.06 10.93
CA SER A 120 -8.29 -9.23 9.85
C SER A 120 -6.94 -8.65 10.27
N GLU A 121 -5.88 -9.17 9.68
CA GLU A 121 -4.53 -8.70 9.95
C GLU A 121 -3.86 -8.29 8.67
N ILE A 122 -3.17 -7.15 8.69
CA ILE A 122 -2.35 -6.76 7.56
C ILE A 122 -1.02 -7.47 7.71
N ILE A 123 -0.66 -8.29 6.71
CA ILE A 123 0.54 -9.12 6.79
C ILE A 123 1.65 -8.66 5.86
N GLY A 124 1.42 -7.64 5.06
CA GLY A 124 2.42 -7.12 4.15
C GLY A 124 1.80 -6.18 3.15
N ASN A 125 2.49 -5.95 2.06
CA ASN A 125 1.96 -5.11 0.99
C ASN A 125 2.50 -5.60 -0.36
N ILE A 126 1.87 -5.15 -1.44
CA ILE A 126 2.18 -5.66 -2.77
C ILE A 126 3.58 -5.27 -3.22
N HIS A 127 4.15 -4.21 -2.67
CA HIS A 127 5.47 -3.73 -3.10
C HIS A 127 6.60 -4.49 -2.42
N ASP A 128 6.44 -4.83 -1.15
CA ASP A 128 7.46 -5.55 -0.40
C ASP A 128 7.25 -7.05 -0.39
N ASN A 129 6.02 -7.49 -0.50
CA ASN A 129 5.68 -8.90 -0.29
C ASN A 129 4.77 -9.47 -1.37
N PRO A 130 5.10 -9.28 -2.66
CA PRO A 130 4.21 -9.76 -3.72
C PRO A 130 4.00 -11.27 -3.70
N GLU A 131 4.93 -12.01 -3.10
CA GLU A 131 4.81 -13.45 -3.06
C GLU A 131 3.62 -13.90 -2.20
N LEU A 132 3.12 -13.04 -1.33
CA LEU A 132 2.01 -13.44 -0.46
C LEU A 132 0.70 -13.67 -1.23
N ILE A 133 0.59 -13.08 -2.42
CA ILE A 133 -0.59 -13.32 -3.25
C ILE A 133 -0.22 -14.11 -4.49
N GLY A 134 0.90 -14.80 -4.44
CA GLY A 134 1.31 -15.65 -5.53
C GLY A 134 1.90 -14.95 -6.70
N GLY A 135 2.17 -13.66 -6.55
CA GLY A 135 2.66 -12.91 -7.66
C GLY A 135 3.95 -13.40 -8.17
N GLY A 136 4.74 -14.01 -7.32
CA GLY A 136 6.01 -14.42 -7.75
C GLY A 136 6.04 -15.81 -8.23
N GLN A 137 4.93 -16.52 -8.15
CA GLN A 137 5.05 -17.81 -8.46
C GLN A 137 4.31 -18.23 -9.52
N ASP A 138 3.70 -17.38 -10.13
CA ASP A 138 2.94 -17.69 -11.10
C ASP A 138 3.58 -18.34 -12.06
N ASP A 139 4.46 -18.20 -12.15
CA ASP A 139 5.13 -18.72 -13.02
C ASP A 139 5.26 -20.02 -12.89
N ALA A 140 4.97 -20.40 -12.08
CA ALA A 140 5.21 -21.68 -11.93
C ALA A 140 4.69 -22.50 -12.81
#